data_ccf2e9a4ae68d52a757e5cab322ea57f
#
_entry.id   ccf2e9a4ae68d52a757e5cab322ea57f
#
_cell.length_a   1.000
_cell.length_b   1.000
_cell.length_c   1.000
_cell.angle_alpha   90.00
_cell.angle_beta   90.00
_cell.angle_gamma   90.00
#
_symmetry.space_group_name_H-M   'P 1'
#
loop_
_entity.id
_entity.type
_entity.pdbx_description
1 polymer ?
#
loop_
_entity_poly.entity_id
_entity_poly.type
_entity_poly.pdbx_seq_one_letter_code
_entity_poly.pdbx_strand_id
1 'polypeptide(L)'
;MGTVFNEFFVKAACAIGAGLCMGIGAIGPAIGEGNAVAKALEGMARQPEAAGNLRTNMILGCAITESTGIYALVTAILILFTL
;
A
#
# COMPACT_ATOMS: atom_id res chain seq x y z
N MET A 1 -16.23 15.54 23.77
CA MET A 1 -16.81 14.29 24.24
C MET A 1 -16.83 14.27 25.74
N GLY A 2 -17.72 13.48 26.32
CA GLY A 2 -17.82 13.43 27.78
C GLY A 2 -16.71 12.63 28.42
N THR A 3 -16.93 12.27 29.67
CA THR A 3 -15.94 11.58 30.49
C THR A 3 -15.56 10.19 29.96
N VAL A 4 -16.47 9.52 29.24
CA VAL A 4 -16.21 8.18 28.64
C VAL A 4 -15.39 8.30 27.37
N PHE A 5 -15.65 9.30 26.56
CA PHE A 5 -14.99 9.50 25.27
C PHE A 5 -14.09 10.73 25.34
N ASN A 6 -13.04 10.63 26.15
CA ASN A 6 -12.06 11.71 26.29
C ASN A 6 -11.05 11.65 25.13
N GLU A 7 -10.10 12.61 25.16
CA GLU A 7 -9.09 12.71 24.12
C GLU A 7 -8.21 11.47 24.01
N PHE A 8 -7.95 10.78 25.11
CA PHE A 8 -7.14 9.57 25.09
C PHE A 8 -7.87 8.42 24.41
N PHE A 9 -9.18 8.31 24.63
CA PHE A 9 -9.99 7.32 23.94
C PHE A 9 -10.00 7.58 22.43
N VAL A 10 -10.18 8.84 22.04
CA VAL A 10 -10.19 9.22 20.62
C VAL A 10 -8.84 8.92 19.97
N LYS A 11 -7.74 9.25 20.65
CA LYS A 11 -6.41 8.96 20.13
C LYS A 11 -6.16 7.47 20.01
N ALA A 12 -6.61 6.68 20.96
CA ALA A 12 -6.48 5.23 20.90
C ALA A 12 -7.26 4.66 19.70
N ALA A 13 -8.48 5.15 19.49
CA ALA A 13 -9.29 4.73 18.36
C ALA A 13 -8.64 5.13 17.03
N CYS A 14 -8.07 6.33 16.95
CA CYS A 14 -7.35 6.80 15.77
C CYS A 14 -6.11 5.95 15.49
N ALA A 15 -5.36 5.59 16.53
CA ALA A 15 -4.19 4.74 16.38
C ALA A 15 -4.57 3.38 15.80
N ILE A 16 -5.63 2.76 16.31
CA ILE A 16 -6.12 1.48 15.82
C ILE A 16 -6.63 1.64 14.38
N GLY A 17 -7.41 2.70 14.12
CA GLY A 17 -7.92 2.98 12.78
C GLY A 17 -6.82 3.18 11.77
N ALA A 18 -5.78 3.94 12.11
CA ALA A 18 -4.63 4.16 11.24
C ALA A 18 -3.87 2.86 10.98
N GLY A 19 -3.69 2.04 12.02
CA GLY A 19 -3.05 0.74 11.89
C GLY A 19 -3.81 -0.19 10.96
N LEU A 20 -5.14 -0.27 11.12
CA LEU A 20 -5.98 -1.07 10.23
C LEU A 20 -5.97 -0.54 8.81
N CYS A 21 -6.05 0.77 8.65
CA CYS A 21 -6.02 1.43 7.35
C CYS A 21 -4.76 1.05 6.57
N MET A 22 -3.60 1.24 7.17
CA MET A 22 -2.33 0.93 6.51
C MET A 22 -2.10 -0.58 6.40
N GLY A 23 -2.37 -1.32 7.48
CA GLY A 23 -2.13 -2.75 7.51
C GLY A 23 -2.97 -3.50 6.49
N ILE A 24 -4.27 -3.26 6.46
CA ILE A 24 -5.17 -3.90 5.50
C ILE A 24 -5.01 -3.28 4.12
N GLY A 25 -4.87 -1.96 4.06
CA GLY A 25 -4.74 -1.24 2.80
C GLY A 25 -3.48 -1.60 2.01
N ALA A 26 -2.42 -2.05 2.67
CA ALA A 26 -1.19 -2.45 2.01
C ALA A 26 -1.23 -3.87 1.45
N ILE A 27 -2.20 -4.70 1.87
CA ILE A 27 -2.28 -6.09 1.43
C ILE A 27 -2.47 -6.20 -0.08
N GLY A 28 -3.42 -5.44 -0.63
CA GLY A 28 -3.73 -5.47 -2.06
C GLY A 28 -2.52 -5.10 -2.93
N PRO A 29 -1.94 -3.91 -2.73
CA PRO A 29 -0.75 -3.51 -3.48
C PRO A 29 0.42 -4.48 -3.34
N ALA A 30 0.68 -4.98 -2.14
CA ALA A 30 1.78 -5.91 -1.92
C ALA A 30 1.59 -7.20 -2.72
N ILE A 31 0.40 -7.78 -2.70
CA ILE A 31 0.09 -8.99 -3.45
C ILE A 31 0.14 -8.71 -4.95
N GLY A 32 -0.46 -7.60 -5.38
CA GLY A 32 -0.49 -7.23 -6.78
C GLY A 32 0.90 -7.02 -7.35
N GLU A 33 1.74 -6.28 -6.65
CA GLU A 33 3.11 -6.05 -7.06
C GLU A 33 3.93 -7.34 -7.07
N GLY A 34 3.77 -8.18 -6.03
CA GLY A 34 4.44 -9.47 -5.97
C GLY A 34 4.10 -10.35 -7.17
N ASN A 35 2.82 -10.41 -7.53
CA ASN A 35 2.37 -11.16 -8.70
C ASN A 35 2.94 -10.58 -10.00
N ALA A 36 2.93 -9.26 -10.13
CA ALA A 36 3.46 -8.59 -11.32
C ALA A 36 4.95 -8.86 -11.48
N VAL A 37 5.71 -8.76 -10.39
CA VAL A 37 7.15 -9.02 -10.41
C VAL A 37 7.43 -10.47 -10.78
N ALA A 38 6.70 -11.43 -10.17
CA ALA A 38 6.88 -12.85 -10.47
C ALA A 38 6.64 -13.14 -11.95
N LYS A 39 5.56 -12.58 -12.52
CA LYS A 39 5.23 -12.79 -13.93
C LYS A 39 6.24 -12.11 -14.86
N ALA A 40 6.71 -10.92 -14.50
CA ALA A 40 7.70 -10.22 -15.30
C ALA A 40 9.02 -11.00 -15.31
N LEU A 41 9.48 -11.48 -14.16
CA LEU A 41 10.72 -12.26 -14.08
C LEU A 41 10.61 -13.57 -14.87
N GLU A 42 9.46 -14.24 -14.81
CA GLU A 42 9.20 -15.44 -15.59
C GLU A 42 9.25 -15.14 -17.10
N GLY A 43 8.63 -14.02 -17.51
CA GLY A 43 8.67 -13.60 -18.91
C GLY A 43 10.07 -13.26 -19.38
N MET A 44 10.87 -12.58 -18.54
CA MET A 44 12.26 -12.26 -18.87
C MET A 44 13.10 -13.52 -19.03
N ALA A 45 12.84 -14.55 -18.23
CA ALA A 45 13.55 -15.82 -18.33
C ALA A 45 13.21 -16.55 -19.64
N ARG A 46 11.95 -16.45 -20.07
CA ARG A 46 11.51 -17.13 -21.30
C ARG A 46 11.88 -16.35 -22.56
N GLN A 47 11.89 -15.04 -22.47
CA GLN A 47 12.15 -14.15 -23.61
C GLN A 47 13.17 -13.09 -23.22
N PRO A 48 14.47 -13.46 -23.14
CA PRO A 48 15.50 -12.51 -22.74
C PRO A 48 15.56 -11.26 -23.62
N GLU A 49 15.19 -11.37 -24.89
CA GLU A 49 15.16 -10.24 -25.82
C GLU A 49 14.09 -9.21 -25.45
N ALA A 50 13.08 -9.61 -24.69
CA ALA A 50 12.00 -8.73 -24.23
C ALA A 50 12.25 -8.19 -22.82
N ALA A 51 13.37 -8.53 -22.19
CA ALA A 51 13.62 -8.19 -20.78
C ALA A 51 13.53 -6.68 -20.51
N GLY A 52 13.99 -5.85 -21.43
CA GLY A 52 13.93 -4.39 -21.28
C GLY A 52 12.49 -3.89 -21.20
N ASN A 53 11.65 -4.33 -22.13
CA ASN A 53 10.24 -3.93 -22.16
C ASN A 53 9.48 -4.48 -20.95
N LEU A 54 9.76 -5.72 -20.57
CA LEU A 54 9.10 -6.33 -19.41
C LEU A 54 9.46 -5.60 -18.12
N ARG A 55 10.74 -5.22 -17.96
CA ARG A 55 11.20 -4.47 -16.79
C ARG A 55 10.52 -3.11 -16.71
N THR A 56 10.48 -2.39 -17.83
CA THR A 56 9.87 -1.05 -17.87
C THR A 56 8.39 -1.13 -17.54
N ASN A 57 7.67 -2.06 -18.13
CA ASN A 57 6.24 -2.20 -17.86
C ASN A 57 5.96 -2.70 -16.46
N MET A 58 6.83 -3.54 -15.90
CA MET A 58 6.74 -3.99 -14.52
C MET A 58 6.86 -2.81 -13.55
N ILE A 59 7.88 -1.97 -13.76
CA ILE A 59 8.10 -0.79 -12.90
C ILE A 59 6.91 0.16 -12.99
N LEU A 60 6.42 0.42 -14.19
CA LEU A 60 5.26 1.29 -14.39
C LEU A 60 4.02 0.73 -13.69
N GLY A 61 3.73 -0.55 -13.89
CA GLY A 61 2.58 -1.20 -13.27
C GLY A 61 2.68 -1.20 -11.75
N CYS A 62 3.87 -1.49 -11.20
CA CYS A 62 4.09 -1.47 -9.76
C CYS A 62 3.93 -0.05 -9.20
N ALA A 63 4.37 0.97 -9.91
CA ALA A 63 4.21 2.35 -9.47
C ALA A 63 2.73 2.74 -9.40
N ILE A 64 1.93 2.34 -10.37
CA ILE A 64 0.49 2.60 -10.38
C ILE A 64 -0.18 1.87 -9.22
N THR A 65 0.17 0.61 -9.01
CA THR A 65 -0.40 -0.20 -7.92
C THR A 65 -0.01 0.37 -6.55
N GLU A 66 1.25 0.82 -6.41
CA GLU A 66 1.74 1.40 -5.16
C GLU A 66 1.02 2.70 -4.81
N SER A 67 0.48 3.41 -5.80
CA SER A 67 -0.29 4.63 -5.53
C SER A 67 -1.43 4.38 -4.56
N THR A 68 -2.09 3.22 -4.65
CA THR A 68 -3.15 2.83 -3.72
C THR A 68 -2.61 2.68 -2.29
N GLY A 69 -1.44 2.05 -2.15
CA GLY A 69 -0.77 1.92 -0.85
C GLY A 69 -0.38 3.28 -0.28
N ILE A 70 0.04 4.21 -1.13
CA ILE A 70 0.38 5.56 -0.71
C ILE A 70 -0.86 6.31 -0.21
N TYR A 71 -2.02 6.12 -0.84
CA TYR A 71 -3.27 6.71 -0.35
C TYR A 71 -3.61 6.18 1.05
N ALA A 72 -3.42 4.90 1.30
CA ALA A 72 -3.63 4.33 2.62
C ALA A 72 -2.67 4.94 3.64
N LEU A 73 -1.40 5.11 3.27
CA LEU A 73 -0.40 5.74 4.13
C LEU A 73 -0.78 7.18 4.46
N VAL A 74 -1.17 7.96 3.46
CA VAL A 74 -1.57 9.36 3.67
C VAL A 74 -2.78 9.43 4.59
N THR A 75 -3.77 8.58 4.36
CA THR A 75 -4.96 8.52 5.21
C THR A 75 -4.60 8.18 6.65
N ALA A 76 -3.72 7.19 6.85
CA ALA A 76 -3.27 6.82 8.19
C ALA A 76 -2.55 7.97 8.89
N ILE A 77 -1.69 8.69 8.16
CA ILE A 77 -0.97 9.85 8.71
C ILE A 77 -1.97 10.95 9.11
N LEU A 78 -2.95 11.22 8.26
CA LEU A 78 -3.97 12.23 8.57
C LEU A 78 -4.76 11.86 9.82
N ILE A 79 -5.13 10.59 9.96
CA ILE A 79 -5.84 10.11 11.14
C ILE A 79 -4.99 10.33 12.40
N LEU A 80 -3.71 10.00 12.34
CA LEU A 80 -2.84 10.10 13.51
C LEU A 80 -2.56 11.55 13.93
N PHE A 81 -2.43 12.46 12.98
CA PHE A 81 -1.94 13.81 13.29
C PHE A 81 -3.01 14.90 13.21
N THR A 82 -4.19 14.64 12.66
CA THR A 82 -5.25 15.65 12.59
C THR A 82 -6.47 15.30 13.42
N LEU A 83 -6.64 14.08 13.82
CA LEU A 83 -7.75 13.63 14.68
C LEU A 83 -7.26 13.11 16.04
#